data_533292bf5f97811f396579b39819d9b3
#
_entry.id   533292bf5f97811f396579b39819d9b3
#
_cell.length_a   1.000
_cell.length_b   1.000
_cell.length_c   1.000
_cell.angle_alpha   90.00
_cell.angle_beta   90.00
_cell.angle_gamma   90.00
#
_symmetry.space_group_name_H-M   'P 1'
#
loop_
_entity.id
_entity.type
_entity.pdbx_description
1 polymer ?
#
loop_
_entity_poly.entity_id
_entity_poly.type
_entity_poly.pdbx_seq_one_letter_code
_entity_poly.pdbx_strand_id
1 'polypeptide(L)'
;FDPDAVPPVFRKDLRAFVRTGADVAMPDSDALCAAAEELEPGLGKMLRKEYSALSPLLDYEGELGFVLLEDIDPQALSAPGFIPRLGFFISNDLSARTLAIMGEDQPNRYDYWGASKSFPGFMPVGDLAWVPDEPRANGIPSVVIETKVNGQTRQKQTSDQLVYTPLQMLRFIHAAYPDSPLRKGTIVLTGTPGGVALKSPRWQVRLANLIGMSRFKKLSIKLESDLSTFLKPGDRVVVSGGKLGSVAVTITDKKSTSQIPD
;
A
#
# COMPACT_ATOMS: atom_id res chain seq x y z
N PHE A 1 4.49 -15.42 11.46
CA PHE A 1 3.34 -15.41 10.54
C PHE A 1 2.38 -16.53 10.95
N ASP A 2 1.12 -16.21 11.23
CA ASP A 2 0.05 -17.17 11.48
C ASP A 2 -0.73 -17.34 10.16
N PRO A 3 -0.67 -18.50 9.50
CA PRO A 3 -1.37 -18.72 8.24
C PRO A 3 -2.90 -18.76 8.40
N ASP A 4 -3.39 -18.94 9.62
CA ASP A 4 -4.83 -18.97 9.94
C ASP A 4 -5.37 -17.57 10.30
N ALA A 5 -4.49 -16.59 10.49
CA ALA A 5 -4.90 -15.21 10.76
C ALA A 5 -5.53 -14.57 9.51
N VAL A 6 -6.67 -13.91 9.72
CA VAL A 6 -7.28 -13.08 8.67
C VAL A 6 -6.32 -11.95 8.32
N PRO A 7 -5.93 -11.80 7.03
CA PRO A 7 -5.04 -10.72 6.63
C PRO A 7 -5.71 -9.35 6.86
N PRO A 8 -4.92 -8.29 7.07
CA PRO A 8 -5.46 -6.95 7.10
C PRO A 8 -6.09 -6.61 5.75
N VAL A 9 -7.36 -6.18 5.78
CA VAL A 9 -8.08 -5.69 4.61
C VAL A 9 -8.49 -4.25 4.88
N PHE A 10 -8.11 -3.36 3.99
CA PHE A 10 -8.45 -1.93 4.06
C PHE A 10 -8.65 -1.35 2.67
N ARG A 11 -9.31 -0.21 2.59
CA ARG A 11 -9.58 0.48 1.33
C ARG A 11 -8.58 1.60 1.10
N LYS A 12 -8.32 1.87 -0.17
CA LYS A 12 -7.62 3.07 -0.64
C LYS A 12 -8.59 4.00 -1.34
N ASP A 13 -8.33 5.29 -1.24
CA ASP A 13 -9.04 6.31 -2.01
C ASP A 13 -8.65 6.23 -3.50
N LEU A 14 -9.61 6.44 -4.41
CA LEU A 14 -9.35 6.43 -5.85
C LEU A 14 -8.39 7.53 -6.31
N ARG A 15 -8.28 8.65 -5.60
CA ARG A 15 -7.28 9.70 -5.87
C ARG A 15 -5.83 9.22 -5.76
N ALA A 16 -5.60 8.07 -5.11
CA ALA A 16 -4.27 7.45 -5.05
C ALA A 16 -3.84 6.88 -6.42
N PHE A 17 -4.78 6.56 -7.31
CA PHE A 17 -4.49 5.98 -8.61
C PHE A 17 -3.77 6.98 -9.51
N VAL A 18 -2.69 6.52 -10.14
CA VAL A 18 -1.98 7.27 -11.18
C VAL A 18 -1.28 6.30 -12.14
N ARG A 19 -1.06 6.72 -13.38
CA ARG A 19 -0.31 5.90 -14.35
C ARG A 19 1.19 6.00 -14.11
N THR A 20 1.90 4.99 -14.58
CA THR A 20 3.36 5.00 -14.63
C THR A 20 3.90 6.25 -15.32
N GLY A 21 5.06 6.74 -14.90
CA GLY A 21 5.69 7.95 -15.42
C GLY A 21 5.27 9.24 -14.71
N ALA A 22 4.33 9.18 -13.78
CA ALA A 22 3.87 10.35 -13.06
C ALA A 22 4.89 10.85 -12.01
N ASP A 23 4.84 12.15 -11.75
CA ASP A 23 5.41 12.75 -10.56
C ASP A 23 4.45 12.61 -9.39
N VAL A 24 4.95 12.14 -8.25
CA VAL A 24 4.17 11.95 -7.03
C VAL A 24 4.66 12.92 -5.97
N ALA A 25 3.77 13.81 -5.54
CA ALA A 25 4.09 14.77 -4.50
C ALA A 25 4.25 14.07 -3.14
N MET A 26 5.34 14.36 -2.44
CA MET A 26 5.51 13.95 -1.05
C MET A 26 4.52 14.75 -0.17
N PRO A 27 3.72 14.09 0.68
CA PRO A 27 2.83 14.79 1.60
C PRO A 27 3.65 15.64 2.57
N ASP A 28 3.31 16.89 2.69
CA ASP A 28 3.87 17.78 3.71
C ASP A 28 3.19 17.58 5.08
N SER A 29 3.70 18.26 6.09
CA SER A 29 3.17 18.18 7.47
C SER A 29 1.70 18.57 7.55
N ASP A 30 1.25 19.54 6.74
CA ASP A 30 -0.15 19.98 6.74
C ASP A 30 -1.07 18.91 6.12
N ALA A 31 -0.66 18.27 5.04
CA ALA A 31 -1.40 17.17 4.43
C ALA A 31 -1.53 15.97 5.37
N LEU A 32 -0.45 15.62 6.09
CA LEU A 32 -0.48 14.55 7.10
C LEU A 32 -1.41 14.88 8.26
N CYS A 33 -1.35 16.12 8.77
CA CYS A 33 -2.23 16.56 9.84
C CYS A 33 -3.72 16.65 9.39
N ALA A 34 -3.98 17.00 8.13
CA ALA A 34 -5.32 16.97 7.57
C ALA A 34 -5.87 15.55 7.48
N ALA A 35 -5.08 14.60 6.96
CA ALA A 35 -5.46 13.20 6.91
C ALA A 35 -5.69 12.59 8.31
N ALA A 36 -4.88 12.98 9.29
CA ALA A 36 -5.06 12.56 10.68
C ALA A 36 -6.36 13.14 11.30
N GLU A 37 -6.73 14.38 10.97
CA GLU A 37 -7.96 15.00 11.42
C GLU A 37 -9.22 14.33 10.83
N GLU A 38 -9.13 13.85 9.58
CA GLU A 38 -10.21 13.07 8.94
C GLU A 38 -10.40 11.70 9.61
N LEU A 39 -9.32 11.09 10.10
CA LEU A 39 -9.37 9.81 10.82
C LEU A 39 -9.93 9.95 12.23
N GLU A 40 -9.51 10.98 12.93
CA GLU A 40 -9.87 11.23 14.32
C GLU A 40 -9.95 12.74 14.58
N PRO A 41 -11.14 13.29 14.89
CA PRO A 41 -11.32 14.70 15.18
C PRO A 41 -10.41 15.17 16.32
N GLY A 42 -9.64 16.21 16.06
CA GLY A 42 -8.68 16.79 17.01
C GLY A 42 -7.26 16.23 16.92
N LEU A 43 -7.05 15.09 16.26
CA LEU A 43 -5.72 14.48 16.11
C LEU A 43 -4.77 15.38 15.31
N GLY A 44 -5.22 15.91 14.17
CA GLY A 44 -4.42 16.81 13.35
C GLY A 44 -3.99 18.08 14.09
N LYS A 45 -4.89 18.63 14.90
CA LYS A 45 -4.58 19.78 15.77
C LYS A 45 -3.54 19.43 16.84
N MET A 46 -3.66 18.26 17.45
CA MET A 46 -2.68 17.75 18.42
C MET A 46 -1.30 17.59 17.78
N LEU A 47 -1.24 17.01 16.59
CA LEU A 47 0.01 16.80 15.87
C LEU A 47 0.71 18.10 15.51
N ARG A 48 -0.01 19.12 15.04
CA ARG A 48 0.56 20.46 14.80
C ARG A 48 1.15 21.11 16.06
N LYS A 49 0.59 20.80 17.22
CA LYS A 49 1.12 21.29 18.51
C LYS A 49 2.37 20.54 18.96
N GLU A 50 2.43 19.22 18.66
CA GLU A 50 3.51 18.36 19.15
C GLU A 50 4.75 18.34 18.24
N TYR A 51 4.55 18.55 16.94
CA TYR A 51 5.61 18.50 15.93
C TYR A 51 5.72 19.83 15.20
N SER A 52 6.91 20.40 15.15
CA SER A 52 7.19 21.59 14.34
C SER A 52 7.13 21.28 12.84
N ALA A 53 7.50 20.06 12.46
CA ALA A 53 7.33 19.49 11.13
C ALA A 53 7.15 17.97 11.26
N LEU A 54 6.13 17.42 10.62
CA LEU A 54 5.85 15.99 10.62
C LEU A 54 6.36 15.39 9.31
N SER A 55 7.29 14.45 9.41
CA SER A 55 7.80 13.72 8.24
C SER A 55 6.80 12.64 7.81
N PRO A 56 6.53 12.45 6.51
CA PRO A 56 5.68 11.36 6.03
C PRO A 56 6.28 9.97 6.25
N LEU A 57 7.62 9.85 6.37
CA LEU A 57 8.32 8.57 6.31
C LEU A 57 7.87 7.79 5.07
N LEU A 58 8.05 8.41 3.88
CA LEU A 58 7.52 7.88 2.64
C LEU A 58 8.24 6.60 2.24
N ASP A 59 7.50 5.51 2.14
CA ASP A 59 7.98 4.17 1.85
C ASP A 59 7.45 3.66 0.50
N TYR A 60 8.16 2.72 -0.09
CA TYR A 60 7.83 2.03 -1.33
C TYR A 60 7.39 0.60 -1.03
N GLU A 61 6.40 0.10 -1.77
CA GLU A 61 5.90 -1.26 -1.69
C GLU A 61 5.59 -1.78 -3.09
N GLY A 62 6.57 -2.47 -3.70
CA GLY A 62 6.35 -3.10 -5.01
C GLY A 62 5.43 -4.31 -4.86
N GLU A 63 4.31 -4.31 -5.58
CA GLU A 63 3.26 -5.29 -5.43
C GLU A 63 2.76 -5.85 -6.76
N LEU A 64 2.35 -7.11 -6.73
CA LEU A 64 1.40 -7.63 -7.68
C LEU A 64 0.01 -7.07 -7.33
N GLY A 65 -0.74 -6.65 -8.33
CA GLY A 65 -2.14 -6.32 -8.20
C GLY A 65 -2.98 -7.16 -9.17
N PHE A 66 -4.27 -7.22 -8.90
CA PHE A 66 -5.22 -7.76 -9.87
C PHE A 66 -6.49 -6.89 -9.95
N VAL A 67 -7.15 -6.97 -11.09
CA VAL A 67 -8.41 -6.29 -11.37
C VAL A 67 -9.47 -7.31 -11.75
N LEU A 68 -10.68 -7.14 -11.26
CA LEU A 68 -11.83 -7.97 -11.64
C LEU A 68 -12.25 -7.63 -13.07
N LEU A 69 -12.33 -8.62 -13.95
CA LEU A 69 -12.77 -8.46 -15.34
C LEU A 69 -14.27 -8.63 -15.52
N GLU A 70 -14.98 -9.04 -14.48
CA GLU A 70 -16.43 -9.22 -14.41
C GLU A 70 -16.94 -8.93 -12.99
N ASP A 71 -18.25 -8.71 -12.86
CA ASP A 71 -18.92 -8.65 -11.57
C ASP A 71 -18.91 -10.05 -10.94
N ILE A 72 -18.68 -10.14 -9.63
CA ILE A 72 -18.69 -11.40 -8.90
C ILE A 72 -19.87 -11.41 -7.93
N ASP A 73 -20.76 -12.42 -8.09
CA ASP A 73 -21.74 -12.73 -7.07
C ASP A 73 -21.02 -13.28 -5.82
N PRO A 74 -21.22 -12.67 -4.65
CA PRO A 74 -20.62 -13.17 -3.42
C PRO A 74 -20.90 -14.64 -3.13
N GLN A 75 -22.05 -15.19 -3.54
CA GLN A 75 -22.37 -16.58 -3.37
C GLN A 75 -21.45 -17.50 -4.19
N ALA A 76 -20.99 -17.03 -5.35
CA ALA A 76 -20.03 -17.76 -6.17
C ALA A 76 -18.68 -17.97 -5.50
N LEU A 77 -18.26 -17.08 -4.58
CA LEU A 77 -16.99 -17.20 -3.85
C LEU A 77 -16.90 -18.51 -3.05
N SER A 78 -18.02 -19.08 -2.65
CA SER A 78 -18.10 -20.34 -1.90
C SER A 78 -18.38 -21.57 -2.78
N ALA A 79 -18.65 -21.35 -4.08
CA ALA A 79 -18.98 -22.45 -4.98
C ALA A 79 -17.74 -23.31 -5.27
N PRO A 80 -17.87 -24.65 -5.25
CA PRO A 80 -16.79 -25.54 -5.65
C PRO A 80 -16.32 -25.27 -7.08
N GLY A 81 -15.00 -25.12 -7.25
CA GLY A 81 -14.42 -24.91 -8.58
C GLY A 81 -14.59 -23.50 -9.16
N PHE A 82 -15.15 -22.56 -8.41
CA PHE A 82 -15.24 -21.16 -8.88
C PHE A 82 -13.86 -20.56 -9.11
N ILE A 83 -13.66 -19.94 -10.26
CA ILE A 83 -12.41 -19.29 -10.65
C ILE A 83 -12.74 -17.90 -11.16
N PRO A 84 -12.32 -16.81 -10.45
CA PRO A 84 -12.58 -15.45 -10.90
C PRO A 84 -11.77 -15.11 -12.15
N ARG A 85 -12.34 -14.32 -13.06
CA ARG A 85 -11.62 -13.75 -14.21
C ARG A 85 -10.89 -12.50 -13.79
N LEU A 86 -9.55 -12.54 -13.86
CA LEU A 86 -8.67 -11.51 -13.35
C LEU A 86 -7.68 -11.04 -14.42
N GLY A 87 -7.33 -9.73 -14.35
CA GLY A 87 -6.18 -9.17 -15.02
C GLY A 87 -5.11 -8.81 -13.98
N PHE A 88 -3.86 -9.23 -14.17
CA PHE A 88 -2.76 -8.99 -13.24
C PHE A 88 -1.87 -7.86 -13.74
N PHE A 89 -1.39 -7.02 -12.83
CA PHE A 89 -0.54 -5.87 -13.13
C PHE A 89 0.48 -5.63 -12.01
N ILE A 90 1.42 -4.71 -12.24
CA ILE A 90 2.39 -4.26 -11.23
C ILE A 90 2.01 -2.87 -10.73
N SER A 91 2.14 -2.68 -9.42
CA SER A 91 1.92 -1.41 -8.74
C SER A 91 3.03 -1.11 -7.73
N ASN A 92 3.08 0.12 -7.27
CA ASN A 92 3.84 0.54 -6.11
C ASN A 92 2.88 1.12 -5.06
N ASP A 93 2.64 0.44 -3.96
CA ASP A 93 1.75 0.88 -2.89
C ASP A 93 2.47 1.87 -1.95
N LEU A 94 2.71 3.10 -2.43
CA LEU A 94 3.39 4.14 -1.64
C LEU A 94 2.67 4.38 -0.32
N SER A 95 3.45 4.56 0.75
CA SER A 95 2.93 4.60 2.12
C SER A 95 3.56 5.72 2.94
N ALA A 96 2.75 6.61 3.49
CA ALA A 96 3.17 7.57 4.51
C ALA A 96 3.16 6.89 5.89
N ARG A 97 4.25 6.21 6.23
CA ARG A 97 4.35 5.34 7.43
C ARG A 97 4.02 6.04 8.74
N THR A 98 4.20 7.34 8.81
CA THR A 98 3.85 8.12 10.00
C THR A 98 2.40 7.92 10.41
N LEU A 99 1.45 7.96 9.46
CA LEU A 99 0.04 7.68 9.79
C LEU A 99 -0.17 6.23 10.22
N ALA A 100 0.43 5.27 9.52
CA ALA A 100 0.33 3.86 9.90
C ALA A 100 0.87 3.60 11.32
N ILE A 101 2.02 4.21 11.68
CA ILE A 101 2.60 4.11 13.03
C ILE A 101 1.65 4.71 14.08
N MET A 102 0.96 5.82 13.76
CA MET A 102 0.01 6.43 14.69
C MET A 102 -1.20 5.53 14.96
N GLY A 103 -1.63 4.75 13.98
CA GLY A 103 -2.75 3.82 14.11
C GLY A 103 -2.43 2.48 14.75
N GLU A 104 -1.16 2.14 15.00
CA GLU A 104 -0.74 0.77 15.32
C GLU A 104 -1.43 0.16 16.56
N ASP A 105 -1.75 0.96 17.58
CA ASP A 105 -2.45 0.55 18.80
C ASP A 105 -3.92 0.96 18.83
N GLN A 106 -4.45 1.47 17.72
CA GLN A 106 -5.84 1.92 17.64
C GLN A 106 -6.77 0.78 17.23
N PRO A 107 -8.01 0.74 17.73
CA PRO A 107 -9.00 -0.25 17.29
C PRO A 107 -9.27 -0.20 15.78
N ASN A 108 -9.21 0.99 15.19
CA ASN A 108 -9.40 1.25 13.77
C ASN A 108 -8.08 1.38 13.00
N ARG A 109 -7.03 0.64 13.38
CA ARG A 109 -5.69 0.71 12.77
C ARG A 109 -5.70 0.57 11.24
N TYR A 110 -6.65 -0.17 10.69
CA TYR A 110 -6.74 -0.38 9.24
C TYR A 110 -7.26 0.85 8.48
N ASP A 111 -8.00 1.75 9.14
CA ASP A 111 -8.36 3.05 8.58
C ASP A 111 -7.11 3.94 8.47
N TYR A 112 -6.24 3.90 9.47
CA TYR A 112 -4.93 4.58 9.44
C TYR A 112 -4.03 4.02 8.33
N TRP A 113 -4.03 2.70 8.12
CA TRP A 113 -3.29 2.09 7.01
C TRP A 113 -3.86 2.52 5.67
N GLY A 114 -5.18 2.50 5.50
CA GLY A 114 -5.86 3.00 4.30
C GLY A 114 -5.52 4.46 4.01
N ALA A 115 -5.63 5.34 5.01
CA ALA A 115 -5.29 6.76 4.88
C ALA A 115 -3.81 6.98 4.55
N SER A 116 -2.89 6.21 5.16
CA SER A 116 -1.44 6.31 4.91
C SER A 116 -1.05 6.03 3.46
N LYS A 117 -1.90 5.32 2.72
CA LYS A 117 -1.73 4.87 1.34
C LYS A 117 -2.65 5.58 0.34
N SER A 118 -3.45 6.57 0.79
CA SER A 118 -4.50 7.22 -0.01
C SER A 118 -4.18 8.66 -0.44
N PHE A 119 -2.94 9.11 -0.30
CA PHE A 119 -2.53 10.39 -0.87
C PHE A 119 -2.55 10.36 -2.41
N PRO A 120 -2.76 11.50 -3.08
CA PRO A 120 -2.77 11.56 -4.53
C PRO A 120 -1.50 10.94 -5.14
N GLY A 121 -1.69 10.01 -6.09
CA GLY A 121 -0.59 9.33 -6.76
C GLY A 121 0.06 8.17 -5.98
N PHE A 122 -0.44 7.79 -4.81
CA PHE A 122 0.15 6.73 -3.98
C PHE A 122 -0.15 5.30 -4.45
N MET A 123 -0.84 5.15 -5.58
CA MET A 123 -1.04 3.87 -6.26
C MET A 123 -0.69 4.00 -7.75
N PRO A 124 0.58 4.20 -8.10
CA PRO A 124 1.00 4.17 -9.48
C PRO A 124 0.89 2.74 -10.03
N VAL A 125 0.34 2.63 -11.23
CA VAL A 125 0.05 1.37 -11.90
C VAL A 125 0.76 1.31 -13.24
N GLY A 126 1.29 0.15 -13.60
CA GLY A 126 1.90 -0.10 -14.91
C GLY A 126 0.88 -0.09 -16.04
N ASP A 127 1.35 0.14 -17.26
CA ASP A 127 0.49 0.20 -18.46
C ASP A 127 0.06 -1.18 -19.00
N LEU A 128 0.60 -2.26 -18.44
CA LEU A 128 0.33 -3.63 -18.88
C LEU A 128 -0.47 -4.41 -17.83
N ALA A 129 -1.50 -5.09 -18.30
CA ALA A 129 -2.21 -6.10 -17.55
C ALA A 129 -2.13 -7.44 -18.29
N TRP A 130 -1.78 -8.49 -17.57
CA TRP A 130 -1.79 -9.85 -18.11
C TRP A 130 -3.10 -10.54 -17.71
N VAL A 131 -3.80 -11.05 -18.71
CA VAL A 131 -5.00 -11.87 -18.53
C VAL A 131 -4.64 -13.31 -18.91
N PRO A 132 -4.80 -14.30 -18.02
CA PRO A 132 -4.59 -15.70 -18.35
C PRO A 132 -5.58 -16.17 -19.43
N ASP A 133 -5.11 -16.88 -20.44
CA ASP A 133 -5.96 -17.52 -21.46
C ASP A 133 -6.89 -18.55 -20.82
N GLU A 134 -6.34 -19.33 -19.87
CA GLU A 134 -7.10 -20.27 -19.06
C GLU A 134 -7.03 -19.86 -17.58
N PRO A 135 -8.11 -19.34 -16.99
CA PRO A 135 -8.18 -19.04 -15.57
C PRO A 135 -7.98 -20.32 -14.75
N ARG A 136 -7.12 -20.26 -13.74
CA ARG A 136 -6.90 -21.35 -12.79
C ARG A 136 -7.13 -20.87 -11.37
N ALA A 137 -7.63 -21.74 -10.50
CA ALA A 137 -7.94 -21.39 -9.12
C ALA A 137 -6.76 -20.72 -8.37
N ASN A 138 -5.52 -21.14 -8.68
CA ASN A 138 -4.28 -20.58 -8.14
C ASN A 138 -3.45 -19.86 -9.21
N GLY A 139 -4.10 -19.37 -10.27
CA GLY A 139 -3.45 -18.82 -11.46
C GLY A 139 -2.84 -17.44 -11.25
N ILE A 140 -1.87 -17.36 -10.36
CA ILE A 140 -1.03 -16.17 -10.19
C ILE A 140 0.10 -16.25 -11.21
N PRO A 141 0.42 -15.15 -11.95
CA PRO A 141 1.59 -15.14 -12.84
C PRO A 141 2.87 -15.29 -12.02
N SER A 142 3.68 -16.30 -12.32
CA SER A 142 5.03 -16.44 -11.72
C SER A 142 5.94 -15.38 -12.32
N VAL A 143 6.25 -14.35 -11.53
CA VAL A 143 7.11 -13.24 -11.92
C VAL A 143 7.98 -12.80 -10.74
N VAL A 144 9.18 -12.31 -11.05
CA VAL A 144 10.02 -11.64 -10.06
C VAL A 144 9.57 -10.18 -9.96
N ILE A 145 9.15 -9.76 -8.77
CA ILE A 145 8.86 -8.38 -8.44
C ILE A 145 10.13 -7.76 -7.88
N GLU A 146 10.66 -6.75 -8.56
CA GLU A 146 11.87 -6.04 -8.14
C GLU A 146 11.59 -4.55 -8.02
N THR A 147 11.86 -3.97 -6.84
CA THR A 147 11.78 -2.53 -6.60
C THR A 147 13.18 -1.93 -6.54
N LYS A 148 13.41 -0.90 -7.35
CA LYS A 148 14.65 -0.12 -7.35
C LYS A 148 14.35 1.33 -6.99
N VAL A 149 15.19 1.90 -6.11
CA VAL A 149 15.24 3.33 -5.81
C VAL A 149 16.55 3.88 -6.33
N ASN A 150 16.51 4.83 -7.27
CA ASN A 150 17.68 5.42 -7.92
C ASN A 150 18.62 4.35 -8.52
N GLY A 151 18.04 3.30 -9.10
CA GLY A 151 18.77 2.18 -9.69
C GLY A 151 19.26 1.11 -8.70
N GLN A 152 19.16 1.34 -7.40
CA GLN A 152 19.55 0.38 -6.37
C GLN A 152 18.38 -0.53 -6.01
N THR A 153 18.56 -1.85 -6.09
CA THR A 153 17.57 -2.83 -5.69
C THR A 153 17.30 -2.76 -4.19
N ARG A 154 16.04 -2.59 -3.82
CA ARG A 154 15.54 -2.56 -2.44
C ARG A 154 14.72 -3.79 -2.09
N GLN A 155 13.86 -4.24 -3.02
CA GLN A 155 13.05 -5.44 -2.89
C GLN A 155 13.28 -6.33 -4.10
N LYS A 156 13.31 -7.66 -3.89
CA LYS A 156 13.35 -8.63 -4.97
C LYS A 156 12.79 -9.95 -4.47
N GLN A 157 11.63 -10.36 -5.00
CA GLN A 157 10.94 -11.56 -4.59
C GLN A 157 10.07 -12.11 -5.72
N THR A 158 9.77 -13.40 -5.68
CA THR A 158 8.83 -14.01 -6.63
C THR A 158 7.40 -13.95 -6.11
N SER A 159 6.44 -13.73 -7.02
CA SER A 159 5.00 -13.81 -6.74
C SER A 159 4.54 -15.20 -6.29
N ASP A 160 5.31 -16.25 -6.57
CA ASP A 160 5.03 -17.63 -6.11
C ASP A 160 5.00 -17.75 -4.58
N GLN A 161 5.53 -16.77 -3.87
CA GLN A 161 5.55 -16.72 -2.40
C GLN A 161 4.37 -15.95 -1.80
N LEU A 162 3.38 -15.55 -2.62
CA LEU A 162 2.13 -15.00 -2.09
C LEU A 162 1.44 -16.02 -1.19
N VAL A 163 1.06 -15.56 0.00
CA VAL A 163 0.47 -16.42 1.03
C VAL A 163 -0.95 -16.82 0.69
N TYR A 164 -1.71 -15.87 0.16
CA TYR A 164 -3.12 -16.06 -0.19
C TYR A 164 -3.34 -16.03 -1.69
N THR A 165 -4.19 -16.92 -2.17
CA THR A 165 -4.66 -16.88 -3.55
C THR A 165 -5.61 -15.70 -3.77
N PRO A 166 -5.81 -15.22 -5.02
CA PRO A 166 -6.78 -14.16 -5.32
C PRO A 166 -8.19 -14.50 -4.83
N LEU A 167 -8.64 -15.76 -4.96
CA LEU A 167 -9.95 -16.18 -4.47
C LEU A 167 -10.05 -16.08 -2.94
N GLN A 168 -9.01 -16.46 -2.19
CA GLN A 168 -8.98 -16.26 -0.74
C GLN A 168 -9.03 -14.77 -0.39
N MET A 169 -8.27 -13.93 -1.08
CA MET A 169 -8.30 -12.47 -0.87
C MET A 169 -9.70 -11.90 -1.11
N LEU A 170 -10.40 -12.31 -2.18
CA LEU A 170 -11.77 -11.87 -2.45
C LEU A 170 -12.75 -12.30 -1.35
N ARG A 171 -12.59 -13.50 -0.80
CA ARG A 171 -13.37 -13.95 0.36
C ARG A 171 -13.12 -13.08 1.60
N PHE A 172 -11.87 -12.74 1.90
CA PHE A 172 -11.53 -11.84 3.01
C PHE A 172 -12.08 -10.42 2.78
N ILE A 173 -11.99 -9.91 1.56
CA ILE A 173 -12.56 -8.60 1.20
C ILE A 173 -14.07 -8.59 1.41
N HIS A 174 -14.77 -9.61 0.91
CA HIS A 174 -16.23 -9.72 1.11
C HIS A 174 -16.59 -9.86 2.58
N ALA A 175 -15.84 -10.64 3.37
CA ALA A 175 -16.08 -10.77 4.82
C ALA A 175 -15.85 -9.44 5.56
N ALA A 176 -14.83 -8.67 5.20
CA ALA A 176 -14.54 -7.37 5.79
C ALA A 176 -15.53 -6.27 5.36
N TYR A 177 -16.07 -6.36 4.17
CA TYR A 177 -16.96 -5.36 3.55
C TYR A 177 -18.16 -6.03 2.86
N PRO A 178 -19.08 -6.65 3.62
CA PRO A 178 -20.18 -7.47 3.05
C PRO A 178 -21.14 -6.66 2.16
N ASP A 179 -21.31 -5.37 2.45
CA ASP A 179 -22.19 -4.47 1.68
C ASP A 179 -21.50 -3.89 0.43
N SER A 180 -20.21 -4.19 0.23
CA SER A 180 -19.47 -3.71 -0.95
C SER A 180 -19.55 -4.73 -2.08
N PRO A 181 -20.14 -4.36 -3.21
CA PRO A 181 -20.19 -5.26 -4.36
C PRO A 181 -18.82 -5.46 -4.97
N LEU A 182 -18.50 -6.70 -5.36
CA LEU A 182 -17.31 -7.04 -6.12
C LEU A 182 -17.57 -6.80 -7.62
N ARG A 183 -17.39 -5.55 -8.05
CA ARG A 183 -17.70 -5.12 -9.42
C ARG A 183 -16.51 -5.29 -10.34
N LYS A 184 -16.79 -5.47 -11.63
CA LYS A 184 -15.79 -5.31 -12.70
C LYS A 184 -15.05 -3.99 -12.51
N GLY A 185 -13.73 -4.02 -12.62
CA GLY A 185 -12.86 -2.87 -12.37
C GLY A 185 -12.42 -2.71 -10.92
N THR A 186 -12.92 -3.51 -9.97
CA THR A 186 -12.37 -3.54 -8.61
C THR A 186 -10.90 -3.93 -8.66
N ILE A 187 -10.04 -3.10 -8.07
CA ILE A 187 -8.59 -3.30 -7.99
C ILE A 187 -8.22 -3.82 -6.60
N VAL A 188 -7.38 -4.83 -6.56
CA VAL A 188 -6.83 -5.40 -5.32
C VAL A 188 -5.31 -5.44 -5.41
N LEU A 189 -4.64 -4.90 -4.39
CA LEU A 189 -3.21 -5.05 -4.18
C LEU A 189 -2.96 -6.20 -3.20
N THR A 190 -1.95 -7.03 -3.49
CA THR A 190 -1.80 -8.34 -2.82
C THR A 190 -0.87 -8.32 -1.61
N GLY A 191 -0.33 -7.16 -1.29
CA GLY A 191 0.70 -7.00 -0.27
C GLY A 191 2.11 -7.08 -0.83
N THR A 192 3.02 -6.42 -0.14
CA THR A 192 4.41 -6.24 -0.58
C THR A 192 5.34 -7.31 0.00
N PRO A 193 6.34 -7.77 -0.78
CA PRO A 193 7.42 -8.60 -0.25
C PRO A 193 8.30 -7.82 0.74
N GLY A 194 9.16 -8.55 1.46
CA GLY A 194 10.16 -7.94 2.35
C GLY A 194 11.10 -6.96 1.63
N GLY A 195 11.71 -6.05 2.39
CA GLY A 195 12.67 -5.07 1.88
C GLY A 195 12.16 -3.63 1.79
N VAL A 196 11.01 -3.34 2.40
CA VAL A 196 10.49 -1.97 2.59
C VAL A 196 11.45 -1.12 3.43
N ALA A 197 11.31 0.21 3.37
CA ALA A 197 12.18 1.13 4.11
C ALA A 197 11.96 1.03 5.62
N LEU A 198 10.71 0.89 6.06
CA LEU A 198 10.37 0.71 7.47
C LEU A 198 10.85 -0.66 7.97
N LYS A 199 11.75 -0.65 8.92
CA LYS A 199 12.24 -1.86 9.60
C LYS A 199 11.71 -1.87 11.02
N SER A 200 10.94 -2.91 11.38
CA SER A 200 10.45 -3.11 12.76
C SER A 200 11.26 -4.21 13.46
N PRO A 201 12.43 -3.94 14.01
CA PRO A 201 13.19 -4.93 14.74
C PRO A 201 12.46 -5.30 16.04
N ARG A 202 12.52 -6.59 16.44
CA ARG A 202 11.82 -7.12 17.62
C ARG A 202 12.07 -6.36 18.92
N TRP A 203 13.22 -5.68 19.06
CA TRP A 203 13.53 -4.88 20.24
C TRP A 203 12.66 -3.62 20.35
N GLN A 204 12.18 -3.06 19.24
CA GLN A 204 11.27 -1.91 19.23
C GLN A 204 9.94 -2.23 19.91
N VAL A 205 9.40 -3.44 19.67
CA VAL A 205 8.18 -3.90 20.34
C VAL A 205 8.38 -4.01 21.86
N ARG A 206 9.56 -4.51 22.29
CA ARG A 206 9.90 -4.55 23.72
C ARG A 206 10.04 -3.16 24.33
N LEU A 207 10.63 -2.23 23.60
CA LEU A 207 10.77 -0.85 24.03
C LEU A 207 9.41 -0.14 24.14
N ALA A 208 8.50 -0.38 23.20
CA ALA A 208 7.14 0.15 23.23
C ALA A 208 6.40 -0.26 24.52
N ASN A 209 6.55 -1.52 24.92
CA ASN A 209 5.96 -2.04 26.18
C ASN A 209 6.58 -1.41 27.43
N LEU A 210 7.85 -0.98 27.35
CA LEU A 210 8.57 -0.42 28.51
C LEU A 210 8.27 1.07 28.73
N ILE A 211 8.25 1.87 27.64
CA ILE A 211 8.14 3.34 27.74
C ILE A 211 6.71 3.86 27.47
N GLY A 212 5.80 2.97 27.11
CA GLY A 212 4.45 3.27 26.69
C GLY A 212 4.34 3.62 25.20
N MET A 213 3.26 3.18 24.58
CA MET A 213 3.05 3.26 23.12
C MET A 213 3.11 4.70 22.59
N SER A 214 2.53 5.67 23.28
CA SER A 214 2.51 7.06 22.83
C SER A 214 3.93 7.67 22.76
N ARG A 215 4.78 7.40 23.75
CA ARG A 215 6.18 7.86 23.73
C ARG A 215 7.01 7.12 22.69
N PHE A 216 6.74 5.82 22.52
CA PHE A 216 7.38 5.00 21.51
C PHE A 216 7.10 5.52 20.10
N LYS A 217 5.85 5.84 19.75
CA LYS A 217 5.46 6.41 18.46
C LYS A 217 6.22 7.71 18.17
N LYS A 218 6.25 8.64 19.13
CA LYS A 218 6.98 9.89 18.99
C LYS A 218 8.47 9.66 18.74
N LEU A 219 9.08 8.77 19.51
CA LEU A 219 10.48 8.43 19.35
C LEU A 219 10.75 7.75 18.00
N SER A 220 9.89 6.82 17.59
CA SER A 220 10.02 6.12 16.30
C SER A 220 9.94 7.09 15.13
N ILE A 221 8.94 7.96 15.08
CA ILE A 221 8.79 8.95 14.01
C ILE A 221 10.04 9.85 13.94
N LYS A 222 10.55 10.29 15.07
CA LYS A 222 11.75 11.15 15.14
C LYS A 222 13.00 10.40 14.69
N LEU A 223 13.22 9.18 15.16
CA LEU A 223 14.40 8.38 14.81
C LEU A 223 14.34 7.93 13.33
N GLU A 224 13.17 7.49 12.87
CA GLU A 224 13.01 7.03 11.50
C GLU A 224 13.12 8.18 10.48
N SER A 225 12.77 9.43 10.84
CA SER A 225 12.94 10.59 9.97
C SER A 225 14.41 10.88 9.61
N ASP A 226 15.34 10.46 10.45
CA ASP A 226 16.78 10.63 10.22
C ASP A 226 17.38 9.49 9.36
N LEU A 227 16.60 8.41 9.06
CA LEU A 227 17.09 7.29 8.27
C LEU A 227 17.07 7.61 6.78
N SER A 228 18.16 7.26 6.11
CA SER A 228 18.33 7.46 4.66
C SER A 228 17.55 6.44 3.80
N THR A 229 16.80 5.53 4.43
CA THR A 229 16.08 4.44 3.74
C THR A 229 14.74 4.88 3.15
N PHE A 230 14.10 5.89 3.74
CA PHE A 230 12.85 6.44 3.22
C PHE A 230 13.05 7.29 1.98
N LEU A 231 12.02 7.36 1.16
CA LEU A 231 12.03 8.15 -0.07
C LEU A 231 12.12 9.65 0.22
N LYS A 232 12.81 10.35 -0.66
CA LYS A 232 13.01 11.80 -0.63
C LYS A 232 12.63 12.42 -1.96
N PRO A 233 12.32 13.71 -2.00
CA PRO A 233 12.16 14.43 -3.25
C PRO A 233 13.38 14.26 -4.15
N GLY A 234 13.13 14.02 -5.43
CA GLY A 234 14.13 13.65 -6.43
C GLY A 234 14.34 12.15 -6.61
N ASP A 235 13.87 11.31 -5.67
CA ASP A 235 14.02 9.85 -5.81
C ASP A 235 13.14 9.32 -6.92
N ARG A 236 13.72 8.45 -7.75
CA ARG A 236 13.02 7.69 -8.77
C ARG A 236 12.82 6.25 -8.32
N VAL A 237 11.56 5.82 -8.22
CA VAL A 237 11.20 4.46 -7.84
C VAL A 237 10.72 3.71 -9.07
N VAL A 238 11.26 2.52 -9.29
CA VAL A 238 10.86 1.63 -10.39
C VAL A 238 10.52 0.26 -9.80
N VAL A 239 9.31 -0.21 -10.05
CA VAL A 239 8.88 -1.58 -9.73
C VAL A 239 8.72 -2.33 -11.05
N SER A 240 9.37 -3.48 -11.19
CA SER A 240 9.29 -4.33 -12.37
C SER A 240 8.72 -5.70 -12.02
N GLY A 241 7.97 -6.29 -12.95
CA GLY A 241 7.34 -7.61 -12.80
C GLY A 241 7.47 -8.47 -14.05
N GLY A 242 8.65 -8.49 -14.68
CA GLY A 242 8.90 -9.31 -15.87
C GLY A 242 7.90 -9.02 -16.99
N LYS A 243 7.12 -10.02 -17.39
CA LYS A 243 6.09 -9.90 -18.45
C LYS A 243 4.97 -8.89 -18.13
N LEU A 244 4.81 -8.48 -16.89
CA LEU A 244 3.84 -7.47 -16.46
C LEU A 244 4.40 -6.04 -16.65
N GLY A 245 5.59 -5.90 -17.23
CA GLY A 245 6.21 -4.60 -17.43
C GLY A 245 6.75 -3.97 -16.16
N SER A 246 6.68 -2.65 -16.09
CA SER A 246 7.17 -1.89 -14.95
C SER A 246 6.31 -0.65 -14.69
N VAL A 247 6.35 -0.17 -13.46
CA VAL A 247 5.84 1.12 -13.04
C VAL A 247 6.99 1.97 -12.52
N ALA A 248 7.02 3.24 -12.92
CA ALA A 248 8.03 4.19 -12.48
C ALA A 248 7.37 5.49 -12.02
N VAL A 249 7.86 6.07 -10.94
CA VAL A 249 7.47 7.40 -10.46
C VAL A 249 8.67 8.17 -9.99
N THR A 250 8.57 9.50 -10.02
CA THR A 250 9.53 10.41 -9.38
C THR A 250 8.84 11.08 -8.20
N ILE A 251 9.50 11.09 -7.05
CA ILE A 251 9.00 11.78 -5.85
C ILE A 251 9.35 13.27 -5.95
N THR A 252 8.39 14.16 -5.70
CA THR A 252 8.59 15.61 -5.80
C THR A 252 8.14 16.34 -4.53
N ASP A 253 8.71 17.51 -4.28
CA ASP A 253 8.31 18.41 -3.18
C ASP A 253 7.00 19.17 -3.47
N LYS A 254 6.66 19.32 -4.74
CA LYS A 254 5.53 20.16 -5.18
C LYS A 254 4.36 19.29 -5.59
N LYS A 255 3.15 19.72 -5.25
CA LYS A 255 1.94 19.25 -5.93
C LYS A 255 2.16 19.40 -7.42
N SER A 256 2.34 18.31 -8.13
CA SER A 256 2.26 18.31 -9.59
C SER A 256 0.87 18.84 -9.92
N THR A 257 0.79 19.99 -10.56
CA THR A 257 -0.42 20.46 -11.24
C THR A 257 -0.55 19.64 -12.53
N SER A 258 -0.62 18.33 -12.43
CA SER A 258 -1.04 17.50 -13.55
C SER A 258 -2.54 17.74 -13.70
N GLN A 259 -2.88 18.62 -14.65
CA GLN A 259 -4.21 18.69 -15.21
C GLN A 259 -4.62 17.28 -15.60
N ILE A 260 -5.71 16.82 -15.02
CA ILE A 260 -6.46 15.66 -15.55
C ILE A 260 -6.88 16.14 -16.95
N PRO A 261 -6.47 15.49 -18.05
CA PRO A 261 -7.05 15.80 -19.35
C PRO A 261 -8.52 15.40 -19.27
N ASP A 262 -9.39 16.32 -19.69
CA ASP A 262 -10.82 16.12 -19.86
C ASP A 262 -11.15 14.89 -20.71
#